data_21411abee1235476140321991989e42d
#
_entry.id   21411abee1235476140321991989e42d
#
_cell.length_a   1.000
_cell.length_b   1.000
_cell.length_c   1.000
_cell.angle_alpha   90.00
_cell.angle_beta   90.00
_cell.angle_gamma   90.00
#
_symmetry.space_group_name_H-M   'P 1'
#
loop_
_entity.id
_entity.type
_entity.pdbx_description
1 polymer ?
#
loop_
_entity_poly.entity_id
_entity_poly.type
_entity_poly.pdbx_seq_one_letter_code
_entity_poly.pdbx_strand_id
1 'polypeptide(L)'
;NFGDIFAGSIAKAMGLPIGRLVVATNQNDILHRALSTGEYRVGTVAPSISPSMDIQVSSNFERALWLAYGRDGAAVTQLMDELKSGGFAISQGALQALRETFASGRVSEEETSAMIATIRAETGQVICPHTAVGVAVARQNLRPGVPMITLATAHPAKFPDAVQAAIGLRPDLPPQMAGLFQRAERSTRVENDAEKLKSLILERRSA
;
A
#
# COMPACT_ATOMS: atom_id res chain seq x y z
N ASN A 1 -2.82 -0.67 1.12
CA ASN A 1 -3.75 -1.57 1.85
C ASN A 1 -3.21 -2.11 3.17
N PHE A 2 -2.10 -1.60 3.66
CA PHE A 2 -1.45 -2.07 4.88
C PHE A 2 -0.96 -3.55 4.84
N GLY A 3 -1.11 -4.25 3.73
CA GLY A 3 -0.76 -5.68 3.62
C GLY A 3 0.72 -5.95 3.81
N ASP A 4 1.57 -5.31 3.03
CA ASP A 4 3.02 -5.51 3.04
C ASP A 4 3.63 -5.11 4.39
N ILE A 5 3.22 -3.96 4.94
CA ILE A 5 3.75 -3.50 6.24
C ILE A 5 3.27 -4.38 7.39
N PHE A 6 2.05 -4.94 7.31
CA PHE A 6 1.55 -5.89 8.29
C PHE A 6 2.30 -7.23 8.21
N ALA A 7 2.64 -7.70 6.99
CA ALA A 7 3.52 -8.86 6.83
C ALA A 7 4.88 -8.65 7.51
N GLY A 8 5.46 -7.45 7.38
CA GLY A 8 6.66 -7.06 8.12
C GLY A 8 6.47 -7.09 9.65
N SER A 9 5.30 -6.69 10.13
CA SER A 9 4.95 -6.77 11.57
C SER A 9 4.87 -8.22 12.05
N ILE A 10 4.31 -9.12 11.26
CA ILE A 10 4.29 -10.55 11.58
C ILE A 10 5.71 -11.13 11.56
N ALA A 11 6.52 -10.80 10.55
CA ALA A 11 7.92 -11.25 10.51
C ALA A 11 8.71 -10.77 11.74
N LYS A 12 8.49 -9.54 12.20
CA LYS A 12 9.06 -9.01 13.45
C LYS A 12 8.60 -9.83 14.65
N ALA A 13 7.31 -10.13 14.75
CA ALA A 13 6.76 -10.95 15.82
C ALA A 13 7.28 -12.40 15.81
N MET A 14 7.69 -12.91 14.65
CA MET A 14 8.34 -14.22 14.49
C MET A 14 9.84 -14.18 14.82
N GLY A 15 10.40 -13.04 15.20
CA GLY A 15 11.79 -12.90 15.64
C GLY A 15 12.74 -12.27 14.61
N LEU A 16 12.24 -11.82 13.44
CA LEU A 16 13.10 -11.07 12.53
C LEU A 16 13.53 -9.74 13.19
N PRO A 17 14.83 -9.41 13.25
CA PRO A 17 15.33 -8.22 13.92
C PRO A 17 15.00 -6.93 13.17
N ILE A 18 13.73 -6.61 13.07
CA ILE A 18 13.22 -5.38 12.48
C ILE A 18 13.09 -4.32 13.58
N GLY A 19 13.70 -3.18 13.39
CA GLY A 19 13.58 -2.04 14.29
C GLY A 19 12.17 -1.44 14.21
N ARG A 20 11.97 -0.50 13.32
CA ARG A 20 10.71 0.23 13.11
C ARG A 20 10.15 -0.03 11.72
N LEU A 21 8.86 -0.22 11.62
CA LEU A 21 8.14 -0.32 10.37
C LEU A 21 7.59 1.06 9.99
N VAL A 22 7.76 1.47 8.73
CA VAL A 22 7.35 2.80 8.28
C VAL A 22 6.28 2.67 7.19
N VAL A 23 5.08 3.14 7.49
CA VAL A 23 3.96 3.19 6.54
C VAL A 23 4.14 4.41 5.64
N ALA A 24 4.28 4.19 4.35
CA ALA A 24 4.37 5.24 3.34
C ALA A 24 3.03 5.41 2.63
N THR A 25 2.54 6.65 2.55
CA THR A 25 1.31 7.01 1.85
C THR A 25 1.58 8.10 0.82
N ASN A 26 0.77 8.11 -0.24
CA ASN A 26 0.66 9.27 -1.13
C ASN A 26 -0.29 10.31 -0.52
N GLN A 27 -0.85 11.20 -1.33
CA GLN A 27 -1.82 12.22 -0.88
C GLN A 27 -3.11 11.62 -0.28
N ASN A 28 -3.42 10.34 -0.54
CA ASN A 28 -4.52 9.61 0.10
C ASN A 28 -3.99 8.99 1.42
N ASP A 29 -3.91 9.79 2.43
CA ASP A 29 -3.08 9.60 3.61
C ASP A 29 -3.81 9.08 4.86
N ILE A 30 -4.93 8.37 4.68
CA ILE A 30 -5.76 7.91 5.82
C ILE A 30 -4.95 7.15 6.89
N LEU A 31 -3.99 6.30 6.49
CA LEU A 31 -3.14 5.58 7.44
C LEU A 31 -2.16 6.50 8.17
N HIS A 32 -1.59 7.48 7.46
CA HIS A 32 -0.72 8.47 8.08
C HIS A 32 -1.49 9.33 9.09
N ARG A 33 -2.71 9.80 8.75
CA ARG A 33 -3.58 10.52 9.67
C ARG A 33 -3.96 9.67 10.88
N ALA A 34 -4.38 8.42 10.67
CA ALA A 34 -4.71 7.51 11.76
C ALA A 34 -3.56 7.32 12.76
N LEU A 35 -2.34 7.08 12.27
CA LEU A 35 -1.16 6.90 13.12
C LEU A 35 -0.68 8.20 13.78
N SER A 36 -0.85 9.35 13.11
CA SER A 36 -0.42 10.64 13.64
C SER A 36 -1.42 11.31 14.58
N THR A 37 -2.72 11.15 14.35
CA THR A 37 -3.76 11.82 15.13
C THR A 37 -4.64 10.88 15.94
N GLY A 38 -4.72 9.61 15.59
CA GLY A 38 -5.68 8.65 16.12
C GLY A 38 -7.04 8.66 15.39
N GLU A 39 -7.23 9.57 14.43
CA GLU A 39 -8.48 9.70 13.68
C GLU A 39 -8.43 8.91 12.37
N TYR A 40 -9.25 7.88 12.27
CA TYR A 40 -9.43 7.11 11.03
C TYR A 40 -10.73 7.53 10.36
N ARG A 41 -10.68 8.60 9.54
CA ARG A 41 -11.86 9.16 8.86
C ARG A 41 -11.71 9.04 7.35
N VAL A 42 -12.76 8.49 6.73
CA VAL A 42 -12.87 8.39 5.28
C VAL A 42 -12.97 9.78 4.66
N GLY A 43 -12.15 10.05 3.67
CA GLY A 43 -12.16 11.28 2.87
C GLY A 43 -12.49 10.99 1.41
N THR A 44 -12.37 12.02 0.57
CA THR A 44 -12.44 11.85 -0.87
C THR A 44 -11.12 11.29 -1.39
N VAL A 45 -11.19 10.30 -2.28
CA VAL A 45 -10.02 9.80 -2.99
C VAL A 45 -9.56 10.83 -4.02
N ALA A 46 -8.30 11.22 -3.96
CA ALA A 46 -7.65 12.03 -4.98
C ALA A 46 -6.85 11.11 -5.92
N PRO A 47 -7.19 11.02 -7.21
CA PRO A 47 -6.43 10.21 -8.17
C PRO A 47 -4.96 10.61 -8.23
N SER A 48 -4.07 9.61 -8.33
CA SER A 48 -2.62 9.83 -8.31
C SER A 48 -1.88 8.94 -9.33
N ILE A 49 -0.59 9.20 -9.50
CA ILE A 49 0.31 8.33 -10.30
C ILE A 49 0.65 7.01 -9.60
N SER A 50 0.26 6.86 -8.32
CA SER A 50 0.39 5.63 -7.54
C SER A 50 -0.99 5.02 -7.18
N PRO A 51 -1.81 4.62 -8.17
CA PRO A 51 -3.25 4.36 -7.99
C PRO A 51 -3.58 3.22 -7.01
N SER A 52 -2.67 2.30 -6.75
CA SER A 52 -2.90 1.26 -5.72
C SER A 52 -2.84 1.81 -4.29
N MET A 53 -2.39 3.05 -4.11
CA MET A 53 -2.42 3.81 -2.84
C MET A 53 -3.60 4.78 -2.77
N ASP A 54 -4.43 4.90 -3.81
CA ASP A 54 -5.60 5.78 -3.87
C ASP A 54 -6.76 5.14 -3.11
N ILE A 55 -6.63 5.08 -1.80
CA ILE A 55 -7.59 4.44 -0.89
C ILE A 55 -7.96 5.37 0.26
N GLN A 56 -9.19 5.26 0.72
CA GLN A 56 -9.68 5.90 1.94
C GLN A 56 -10.20 4.86 2.96
N VAL A 57 -10.10 3.56 2.62
CA VAL A 57 -10.28 2.44 3.55
C VAL A 57 -9.16 1.43 3.32
N SER A 58 -8.40 1.13 4.36
CA SER A 58 -7.29 0.17 4.32
C SER A 58 -7.75 -1.16 4.91
N SER A 59 -8.11 -2.11 4.05
CA SER A 59 -8.77 -3.37 4.42
C SER A 59 -7.94 -4.27 5.35
N ASN A 60 -6.61 -4.13 5.39
CA ASN A 60 -5.77 -4.94 6.27
C ASN A 60 -5.44 -4.25 7.60
N PHE A 61 -5.82 -2.98 7.76
CA PHE A 61 -5.50 -2.23 8.98
C PHE A 61 -6.25 -2.77 10.21
N GLU A 62 -7.44 -3.34 10.03
CA GLU A 62 -8.20 -3.99 11.09
C GLU A 62 -7.41 -5.07 11.85
N ARG A 63 -6.46 -5.75 11.18
CA ARG A 63 -5.59 -6.76 11.81
C ARG A 63 -4.61 -6.14 12.79
N ALA A 64 -4.07 -4.97 12.46
CA ALA A 64 -3.21 -4.22 13.38
C ALA A 64 -4.02 -3.63 14.52
N LEU A 65 -5.24 -3.15 14.26
CA LEU A 65 -6.16 -2.72 15.31
C LEU A 65 -6.49 -3.86 16.26
N TRP A 66 -6.80 -5.05 15.76
CA TRP A 66 -7.07 -6.21 16.60
C TRP A 66 -5.91 -6.52 17.56
N LEU A 67 -4.67 -6.46 17.08
CA LEU A 67 -3.49 -6.63 17.95
C LEU A 67 -3.38 -5.49 18.97
N ALA A 68 -3.58 -4.24 18.53
CA ALA A 68 -3.46 -3.05 19.39
C ALA A 68 -4.55 -2.97 20.47
N TYR A 69 -5.72 -3.56 20.21
CA TYR A 69 -6.80 -3.71 21.16
C TYR A 69 -6.71 -5.02 21.99
N GLY A 70 -5.55 -5.63 22.09
CA GLY A 70 -5.33 -6.83 22.90
C GLY A 70 -6.05 -8.08 22.35
N ARG A 71 -6.28 -8.14 21.04
CA ARG A 71 -7.01 -9.22 20.35
C ARG A 71 -8.51 -9.24 20.66
N ASP A 72 -9.08 -8.12 21.07
CA ASP A 72 -10.51 -7.97 21.30
C ASP A 72 -11.28 -7.82 19.97
N GLY A 73 -11.95 -8.89 19.55
CA GLY A 73 -12.76 -8.92 18.34
C GLY A 73 -14.00 -8.04 18.43
N ALA A 74 -14.60 -7.89 19.63
CA ALA A 74 -15.78 -7.05 19.82
C ALA A 74 -15.43 -5.57 19.65
N ALA A 75 -14.30 -5.12 20.19
CA ALA A 75 -13.81 -3.76 19.99
C ALA A 75 -13.55 -3.48 18.49
N VAL A 76 -12.94 -4.40 17.76
CA VAL A 76 -12.71 -4.22 16.31
C VAL A 76 -14.04 -4.18 15.55
N THR A 77 -15.00 -5.04 15.88
CA THR A 77 -16.35 -5.01 15.26
C THR A 77 -16.99 -3.64 15.45
N GLN A 78 -16.95 -3.08 16.66
CA GLN A 78 -17.46 -1.74 16.93
C GLN A 78 -16.78 -0.68 16.03
N LEU A 79 -15.45 -0.69 15.91
CA LEU A 79 -14.74 0.25 15.03
C LEU A 79 -15.15 0.11 13.57
N MET A 80 -15.35 -1.12 13.09
CA MET A 80 -15.80 -1.37 11.72
C MET A 80 -17.25 -0.93 11.49
N ASP A 81 -18.10 -0.98 12.51
CA ASP A 81 -19.46 -0.44 12.44
C ASP A 81 -19.46 1.10 12.43
N GLU A 82 -18.62 1.74 13.25
CA GLU A 82 -18.41 3.19 13.21
C GLU A 82 -17.85 3.65 11.86
N LEU A 83 -16.97 2.86 11.23
CA LEU A 83 -16.42 3.15 9.91
C LEU A 83 -17.51 3.27 8.83
N LYS A 84 -18.61 2.52 8.93
CA LYS A 84 -19.77 2.63 8.01
C LYS A 84 -20.43 4.01 8.07
N SER A 85 -20.25 4.72 9.20
CA SER A 85 -20.73 6.08 9.40
C SER A 85 -19.68 7.15 9.07
N GLY A 86 -18.55 6.75 8.47
CA GLY A 86 -17.52 7.68 7.96
C GLY A 86 -16.19 7.66 8.72
N GLY A 87 -16.06 6.92 9.81
CA GLY A 87 -14.78 6.78 10.52
C GLY A 87 -14.91 6.61 12.01
N PHE A 88 -13.77 6.38 12.67
CA PHE A 88 -13.69 6.17 14.13
C PHE A 88 -12.43 6.85 14.70
N ALA A 89 -12.40 6.99 16.03
CA ALA A 89 -11.22 7.38 16.78
C ALA A 89 -10.58 6.15 17.43
N ILE A 90 -9.26 6.00 17.26
CA ILE A 90 -8.49 4.95 17.91
C ILE A 90 -8.27 5.34 19.37
N SER A 91 -8.54 4.44 20.32
CA SER A 91 -8.30 4.69 21.73
C SER A 91 -6.82 5.02 22.01
N GLN A 92 -6.56 5.84 23.01
CA GLN A 92 -5.21 6.30 23.32
C GLN A 92 -4.23 5.13 23.56
N GLY A 93 -4.67 4.10 24.28
CA GLY A 93 -3.83 2.90 24.52
C GLY A 93 -3.50 2.12 23.25
N ALA A 94 -4.50 1.91 22.39
CA ALA A 94 -4.30 1.23 21.11
C ALA A 94 -3.43 2.06 20.15
N LEU A 95 -3.61 3.38 20.12
CA LEU A 95 -2.78 4.28 19.32
C LEU A 95 -1.32 4.25 19.77
N GLN A 96 -1.05 4.21 21.06
CA GLN A 96 0.29 4.07 21.60
C GLN A 96 0.91 2.74 21.17
N ALA A 97 0.20 1.62 21.31
CA ALA A 97 0.66 0.30 20.87
C ALA A 97 0.97 0.26 19.37
N LEU A 98 0.14 0.89 18.53
CA LEU A 98 0.44 1.03 17.11
C LEU A 98 1.72 1.82 16.85
N ARG A 99 1.93 2.94 17.54
CA ARG A 99 3.09 3.83 17.39
C ARG A 99 4.41 3.21 17.88
N GLU A 100 4.37 2.25 18.77
CA GLU A 100 5.54 1.47 19.17
C GLU A 100 6.08 0.61 18.00
N THR A 101 5.19 0.13 17.14
CA THR A 101 5.55 -0.70 16.00
C THR A 101 5.72 0.10 14.71
N PHE A 102 4.84 1.06 14.47
CA PHE A 102 4.72 1.76 13.20
C PHE A 102 5.06 3.25 13.32
N ALA A 103 5.85 3.72 12.36
CA ALA A 103 5.89 5.12 11.97
C ALA A 103 5.11 5.31 10.67
N SER A 104 4.92 6.53 10.24
CA SER A 104 4.30 6.82 8.96
C SER A 104 4.82 8.11 8.35
N GLY A 105 4.66 8.23 7.04
CA GLY A 105 4.94 9.44 6.29
C GLY A 105 4.02 9.55 5.09
N ARG A 106 3.98 10.76 4.54
CA ARG A 106 3.19 11.13 3.37
C ARG A 106 4.07 11.90 2.40
N VAL A 107 3.83 11.70 1.11
CA VAL A 107 4.47 12.49 0.04
C VAL A 107 3.43 12.94 -0.98
N SER A 108 3.72 14.05 -1.65
CA SER A 108 2.91 14.60 -2.72
C SER A 108 3.18 13.91 -4.07
N GLU A 109 2.40 14.25 -5.09
CA GLU A 109 2.62 13.80 -6.47
C GLU A 109 3.95 14.31 -7.02
N GLU A 110 4.28 15.58 -6.73
CA GLU A 110 5.51 16.22 -7.16
C GLU A 110 6.73 15.54 -6.52
N GLU A 111 6.67 15.27 -5.22
CA GLU A 111 7.73 14.56 -4.49
C GLU A 111 7.89 13.13 -5.01
N THR A 112 6.78 12.46 -5.33
CA THR A 112 6.79 11.10 -5.91
C THR A 112 7.46 11.10 -7.28
N SER A 113 7.09 12.01 -8.16
CA SER A 113 7.68 12.14 -9.50
C SER A 113 9.16 12.51 -9.42
N ALA A 114 9.53 13.48 -8.58
CA ALA A 114 10.91 13.87 -8.33
C ALA A 114 11.76 12.71 -7.80
N MET A 115 11.18 11.83 -6.94
CA MET A 115 11.90 10.69 -6.40
C MET A 115 12.22 9.64 -7.47
N ILE A 116 11.33 9.41 -8.46
CA ILE A 116 11.63 8.54 -9.61
C ILE A 116 12.87 9.08 -10.35
N ALA A 117 12.90 10.38 -10.63
CA ALA A 117 14.02 11.01 -11.31
C ALA A 117 15.32 10.94 -10.49
N THR A 118 15.23 11.19 -9.20
CA THR A 118 16.36 11.15 -8.27
C THR A 118 17.00 9.77 -8.23
N ILE A 119 16.20 8.72 -8.03
CA ILE A 119 16.71 7.34 -8.00
C ILE A 119 17.34 6.96 -9.33
N ARG A 120 16.74 7.36 -10.45
CA ARG A 120 17.34 7.15 -11.78
C ARG A 120 18.70 7.81 -11.91
N ALA A 121 18.84 9.06 -11.46
CA ALA A 121 20.11 9.79 -11.55
C ALA A 121 21.19 9.21 -10.61
N GLU A 122 20.84 8.84 -9.40
CA GLU A 122 21.78 8.35 -8.38
C GLU A 122 22.26 6.91 -8.63
N THR A 123 21.36 6.04 -9.14
CA THR A 123 21.61 4.58 -9.14
C THR A 123 21.53 3.94 -10.52
N GLY A 124 21.00 4.65 -11.51
CA GLY A 124 20.66 4.07 -12.81
C GLY A 124 19.38 3.21 -12.80
N GLN A 125 18.77 2.95 -11.64
CA GLN A 125 17.57 2.14 -11.51
C GLN A 125 16.31 2.93 -11.90
N VAL A 126 15.36 2.26 -12.52
CA VAL A 126 14.02 2.80 -12.77
C VAL A 126 13.05 2.14 -11.79
N ILE A 127 12.34 2.96 -11.03
CA ILE A 127 11.36 2.49 -10.03
C ILE A 127 9.95 2.92 -10.41
N CYS A 128 8.94 2.18 -9.94
CA CYS A 128 7.55 2.55 -10.13
C CYS A 128 7.11 3.65 -9.13
N PRO A 129 6.01 4.38 -9.39
CA PRO A 129 5.54 5.43 -8.49
C PRO A 129 5.28 4.96 -7.05
N HIS A 130 4.75 3.75 -6.87
CA HIS A 130 4.52 3.18 -5.52
C HIS A 130 5.82 2.98 -4.75
N THR A 131 6.86 2.45 -5.41
CA THR A 131 8.20 2.33 -4.82
C THR A 131 8.79 3.71 -4.52
N ALA A 132 8.56 4.70 -5.37
CA ALA A 132 9.04 6.06 -5.17
C ALA A 132 8.43 6.70 -3.90
N VAL A 133 7.12 6.52 -3.65
CA VAL A 133 6.47 6.91 -2.39
C VAL A 133 7.19 6.26 -1.20
N GLY A 134 7.44 4.95 -1.28
CA GLY A 134 8.15 4.21 -0.22
C GLY A 134 9.55 4.74 0.04
N VAL A 135 10.35 5.00 -1.03
CA VAL A 135 11.72 5.52 -0.90
C VAL A 135 11.73 6.94 -0.36
N ALA A 136 10.82 7.80 -0.81
CA ALA A 136 10.75 9.18 -0.34
C ALA A 136 10.47 9.25 1.17
N VAL A 137 9.50 8.48 1.65
CA VAL A 137 9.21 8.38 3.10
C VAL A 137 10.34 7.69 3.86
N ALA A 138 10.98 6.66 3.28
CA ALA A 138 12.12 5.99 3.88
C ALA A 138 13.30 6.96 4.12
N ARG A 139 13.60 7.85 3.16
CA ARG A 139 14.66 8.87 3.29
C ARG A 139 14.41 9.84 4.46
N GLN A 140 13.16 10.11 4.79
CA GLN A 140 12.80 10.94 5.96
C GLN A 140 12.99 10.21 7.30
N ASN A 141 13.19 8.88 7.26
CA ASN A 141 13.25 8.02 8.44
C ASN A 141 14.58 7.27 8.60
N LEU A 142 15.62 7.67 7.85
CA LEU A 142 16.95 7.07 7.94
C LEU A 142 17.54 7.24 9.33
N ARG A 143 18.27 6.23 9.78
CA ARG A 143 19.03 6.24 11.03
C ARG A 143 20.47 5.82 10.76
N PRO A 144 21.48 6.54 11.30
CA PRO A 144 22.87 6.14 11.14
C PRO A 144 23.11 4.69 11.59
N GLY A 145 23.80 3.91 10.76
CA GLY A 145 24.16 2.52 11.06
C GLY A 145 23.02 1.49 11.00
N VAL A 146 21.79 1.91 10.66
CA VAL A 146 20.64 0.99 10.52
C VAL A 146 20.23 0.92 9.05
N PRO A 147 20.29 -0.27 8.42
CA PRO A 147 19.78 -0.45 7.06
C PRO A 147 18.30 -0.11 6.95
N MET A 148 17.95 0.67 5.93
CA MET A 148 16.56 0.94 5.57
C MET A 148 16.19 0.10 4.35
N ILE A 149 15.15 -0.71 4.49
CA ILE A 149 14.64 -1.58 3.43
C ILE A 149 13.31 -1.00 2.93
N THR A 150 13.26 -0.65 1.65
CA THR A 150 12.02 -0.24 0.99
C THR A 150 11.54 -1.36 0.07
N LEU A 151 10.28 -1.77 0.22
CA LEU A 151 9.70 -2.81 -0.62
C LEU A 151 9.38 -2.24 -2.02
N ALA A 152 9.94 -2.87 -3.05
CA ALA A 152 9.64 -2.57 -4.45
C ALA A 152 8.40 -3.38 -4.87
N THR A 153 7.23 -2.77 -4.83
CA THR A 153 5.94 -3.45 -4.91
C THR A 153 5.46 -3.75 -6.33
N ALA A 154 6.03 -3.10 -7.36
CA ALA A 154 5.66 -3.31 -8.74
C ALA A 154 6.81 -3.00 -9.71
N HIS A 155 6.80 -3.66 -10.87
CA HIS A 155 7.71 -3.31 -11.96
C HIS A 155 7.31 -1.97 -12.60
N PRO A 156 8.25 -1.08 -12.95
CA PRO A 156 7.96 0.25 -13.51
C PRO A 156 7.15 0.19 -14.83
N ALA A 157 7.30 -0.85 -15.62
CA ALA A 157 6.51 -1.06 -16.85
C ALA A 157 5.01 -1.22 -16.63
N LYS A 158 4.56 -1.41 -15.37
CA LYS A 158 3.13 -1.40 -15.03
C LYS A 158 2.54 0.02 -15.00
N PHE A 159 3.38 1.04 -14.88
CA PHE A 159 3.00 2.44 -14.81
C PHE A 159 3.83 3.28 -15.80
N PRO A 160 3.81 2.91 -17.10
CA PRO A 160 4.76 3.44 -18.07
C PRO A 160 4.61 4.96 -18.28
N ASP A 161 3.39 5.47 -18.25
CA ASP A 161 3.12 6.89 -18.52
C ASP A 161 3.62 7.79 -17.37
N ALA A 162 3.43 7.36 -16.12
CA ALA A 162 3.94 8.07 -14.96
C ALA A 162 5.48 8.09 -14.92
N VAL A 163 6.12 6.97 -15.25
CA VAL A 163 7.58 6.88 -15.34
C VAL A 163 8.11 7.73 -16.47
N GLN A 164 7.48 7.66 -17.66
CA GLN A 164 7.87 8.47 -18.81
C GLN A 164 7.73 9.97 -18.53
N ALA A 165 6.68 10.38 -17.85
CA ALA A 165 6.50 11.79 -17.45
C ALA A 165 7.61 12.26 -16.50
N ALA A 166 8.05 11.39 -15.57
CA ALA A 166 9.05 11.73 -14.58
C ALA A 166 10.49 11.79 -15.14
N ILE A 167 10.86 10.89 -16.06
CA ILE A 167 12.26 10.71 -16.51
C ILE A 167 12.46 10.69 -18.02
N GLY A 168 11.41 10.94 -18.83
CA GLY A 168 11.48 10.91 -20.29
C GLY A 168 11.70 9.52 -20.89
N LEU A 169 11.74 8.46 -20.10
CA LEU A 169 11.98 7.09 -20.54
C LEU A 169 10.73 6.23 -20.28
N ARG A 170 10.25 5.56 -21.32
CA ARG A 170 9.21 4.55 -21.17
C ARG A 170 9.87 3.21 -20.82
N PRO A 171 9.56 2.62 -19.65
CA PRO A 171 10.22 1.38 -19.23
C PRO A 171 9.75 0.19 -20.05
N ASP A 172 10.70 -0.66 -20.45
CA ASP A 172 10.43 -1.90 -21.16
C ASP A 172 9.74 -2.93 -20.27
N LEU A 173 9.00 -3.85 -20.91
CA LEU A 173 8.49 -5.03 -20.23
C LEU A 173 9.65 -5.92 -19.74
N PRO A 174 9.49 -6.62 -18.61
CA PRO A 174 10.43 -7.67 -18.23
C PRO A 174 10.57 -8.72 -19.36
N PRO A 175 11.76 -9.29 -19.59
CA PRO A 175 12.00 -10.24 -20.69
C PRO A 175 11.00 -11.40 -20.74
N GLN A 176 10.61 -11.93 -19.58
CA GLN A 176 9.62 -13.02 -19.47
C GLN A 176 8.20 -12.59 -19.87
N MET A 177 7.93 -11.29 -19.99
CA MET A 177 6.67 -10.72 -20.44
C MET A 177 6.75 -10.15 -21.87
N ALA A 178 7.86 -10.37 -22.58
CA ALA A 178 7.97 -10.02 -23.99
C ALA A 178 6.80 -10.66 -24.78
N GLY A 179 6.14 -9.88 -25.61
CA GLY A 179 4.96 -10.34 -26.33
C GLY A 179 3.63 -10.30 -25.54
N LEU A 180 3.60 -9.74 -24.32
CA LEU A 180 2.37 -9.61 -23.54
C LEU A 180 1.26 -8.90 -24.33
N PHE A 181 1.60 -7.80 -25.01
CA PHE A 181 0.63 -6.99 -25.77
C PHE A 181 0.19 -7.62 -27.09
N GLN A 182 0.83 -8.69 -27.54
CA GLN A 182 0.41 -9.47 -28.71
C GLN A 182 -0.51 -10.64 -28.34
N ARG A 183 -0.68 -10.92 -27.07
CA ARG A 183 -1.57 -12.00 -26.60
C ARG A 183 -3.00 -11.52 -26.61
N ALA A 184 -3.91 -12.39 -27.04
CA ALA A 184 -5.34 -12.12 -26.94
C ALA A 184 -5.78 -12.04 -25.47
N GLU A 185 -6.49 -11.01 -25.13
CA GLU A 185 -7.13 -10.91 -23.81
C GLU A 185 -8.23 -11.96 -23.69
N ARG A 186 -8.25 -12.63 -22.55
CA ARG A 186 -9.28 -13.61 -22.20
C ARG A 186 -10.02 -13.14 -20.99
N SER A 187 -11.21 -12.62 -21.20
CA SER A 187 -12.10 -12.16 -20.13
C SER A 187 -13.50 -12.71 -20.34
N THR A 188 -14.22 -12.92 -19.27
CA THR A 188 -15.63 -13.27 -19.28
C THR A 188 -16.38 -12.29 -18.41
N ARG A 189 -17.34 -11.57 -18.99
CA ARG A 189 -18.21 -10.68 -18.24
C ARG A 189 -19.24 -11.50 -17.46
N VAL A 190 -19.33 -11.28 -16.16
CA VAL A 190 -20.31 -11.89 -15.27
C VAL A 190 -21.11 -10.78 -14.60
N GLU A 191 -22.39 -11.00 -14.41
CA GLU A 191 -23.21 -10.10 -13.62
C GLU A 191 -22.74 -10.08 -12.16
N ASN A 192 -22.99 -8.97 -11.44
CA ASN A 192 -22.66 -8.87 -10.02
C ASN A 192 -23.62 -9.71 -9.17
N ASP A 193 -23.49 -11.04 -9.29
CA ASP A 193 -24.27 -12.05 -8.65
C ASP A 193 -23.37 -13.22 -8.25
N ALA A 194 -23.37 -13.55 -6.96
CA ALA A 194 -22.49 -14.56 -6.40
C ALA A 194 -22.76 -15.98 -6.93
N GLU A 195 -24.04 -16.35 -7.18
CA GLU A 195 -24.39 -17.67 -7.68
C GLU A 195 -24.03 -17.83 -9.15
N LYS A 196 -24.15 -16.78 -9.96
CA LYS A 196 -23.69 -16.77 -11.36
C LYS A 196 -22.17 -16.90 -11.44
N LEU A 197 -21.43 -16.21 -10.56
CA LEU A 197 -19.98 -16.34 -10.49
C LEU A 197 -19.58 -17.77 -10.08
N LYS A 198 -20.25 -18.34 -9.08
CA LYS A 198 -20.02 -19.71 -8.62
C LYS A 198 -20.29 -20.73 -9.72
N SER A 199 -21.38 -20.58 -10.46
CA SER A 199 -21.72 -21.46 -11.59
C SER A 199 -20.64 -21.40 -12.67
N LEU A 200 -20.18 -20.20 -13.04
CA LEU A 200 -19.09 -20.03 -14.01
C LEU A 200 -17.79 -20.71 -13.55
N ILE A 201 -17.42 -20.60 -12.26
CA ILE A 201 -16.24 -21.26 -11.71
C ILE A 201 -16.36 -22.80 -11.80
N LEU A 202 -17.53 -23.34 -11.47
CA LEU A 202 -17.79 -24.79 -11.53
C LEU A 202 -17.73 -25.33 -12.96
N GLU A 203 -18.35 -24.63 -13.93
CA GLU A 203 -18.26 -24.96 -15.35
C GLU A 203 -16.81 -25.00 -15.87
N ARG A 204 -16.01 -23.98 -15.51
CA ARG A 204 -14.60 -23.88 -15.93
C ARG A 204 -13.69 -24.91 -15.28
N ARG A 205 -14.06 -25.44 -14.12
CA ARG A 205 -13.32 -26.50 -13.45
C ARG A 205 -13.51 -27.87 -14.12
N SER A 206 -14.62 -28.06 -14.80
CA SER A 206 -14.99 -29.33 -15.44
C SER A 206 -14.54 -29.40 -16.92
N ALA A 207 -13.95 -28.33 -17.46
CA ALA A 207 -13.42 -28.22 -18.81
C ALA A 207 -11.87 -28.28 -18.79
#